data_07da243125162011156abed8e8a73274
#
_entry.id   07da243125162011156abed8e8a73274
#
_cell.length_a   1.000
_cell.length_b   1.000
_cell.length_c   1.000
_cell.angle_alpha   90.00
_cell.angle_beta   90.00
_cell.angle_gamma   90.00
#
_symmetry.space_group_name_H-M   'P 1'
#
loop_
_entity.id
_entity.type
_entity.pdbx_description
1 polymer ?
#
loop_
_entity_poly.entity_id
_entity_poly.type
_entity_poly.pdbx_seq_one_letter_code
_entity_poly.pdbx_strand_id
1 'polypeptide(L)'
;MASPAPKSPEQSERNRKYDRQLRLWGDHGQAALEGAHICVINATGLGTEILKSVVLPGIGAFTIVDGKKITNEDIGANFFLEADSLGKSRAQVATQMLLELNSDVRGDYIDEEPEQILCNSPDFFNNFTVVVATSLSEKSLILLSQRLWELNIPLIVCRSIGFIAYMRIQVKEHTIIETHPDNEIPDLRLDKPFEILKKHFDTINLDELSFKDHSHIPYLVILYKFLEKWTLHKKDLPKTYKEKHQLKEMIKEAMRRDENDTANSEENFEEAVKAVNTCVGHTEIPDNVMNILNDDQCINLTAKSSSFWIIAKAVRDFVENEGAGLLPLKGTLPDMTADTEKYITLQQIYYKQAIADAESVWRRTLQLLRQLGKSSDSISERDVKLFCRHASNIHVEKGTCIADEYDSKTFDTSDIGGLKNFKQNITRILESLMIK
;
A
#
# COMPACT_ATOMS: atom_id res chain seq x y z
N MET A 1 -23.14 8.94 -18.75
CA MET A 1 -22.84 7.84 -17.78
C MET A 1 -23.81 6.71 -18.08
N ALA A 2 -23.30 5.59 -18.61
CA ALA A 2 -24.13 4.41 -18.77
C ALA A 2 -24.31 3.79 -17.39
N SER A 3 -25.54 3.54 -16.99
CA SER A 3 -25.85 2.79 -15.77
C SER A 3 -25.13 1.44 -15.81
N PRO A 4 -24.45 1.01 -14.75
CA PRO A 4 -23.83 -0.29 -14.73
C PRO A 4 -24.88 -1.38 -14.97
N ALA A 5 -24.56 -2.39 -15.77
CA ALA A 5 -25.42 -3.52 -16.02
C ALA A 5 -25.91 -4.14 -14.70
N PRO A 6 -27.14 -4.64 -14.62
CA PRO A 6 -27.66 -5.27 -13.40
C PRO A 6 -26.78 -6.45 -13.05
N LYS A 7 -26.16 -6.41 -11.86
CA LYS A 7 -25.34 -7.49 -11.31
C LYS A 7 -26.24 -8.68 -10.95
N SER A 8 -25.72 -9.91 -11.07
CA SER A 8 -26.48 -11.10 -10.62
C SER A 8 -26.88 -11.00 -9.15
N PRO A 9 -27.98 -11.63 -8.70
CA PRO A 9 -28.41 -11.59 -7.31
C PRO A 9 -27.33 -12.00 -6.32
N GLU A 10 -26.53 -13.03 -6.62
CA GLU A 10 -25.39 -13.49 -5.81
C GLU A 10 -24.28 -12.44 -5.68
N GLN A 11 -23.93 -11.76 -6.78
CA GLN A 11 -22.98 -10.65 -6.72
C GLN A 11 -23.51 -9.47 -5.90
N SER A 12 -24.82 -9.29 -5.81
CA SER A 12 -25.42 -8.22 -5.02
C SER A 12 -25.33 -8.52 -3.51
N GLU A 13 -25.53 -9.77 -3.08
CA GLU A 13 -25.40 -10.18 -1.67
C GLU A 13 -23.96 -10.10 -1.19
N ARG A 14 -23.00 -10.63 -1.96
CA ARG A 14 -21.57 -10.52 -1.67
C ARG A 14 -21.14 -9.05 -1.55
N ASN A 15 -21.54 -8.20 -2.50
CA ASN A 15 -21.20 -6.79 -2.46
C ASN A 15 -21.81 -6.07 -1.26
N ARG A 16 -22.97 -6.46 -0.78
CA ARG A 16 -23.58 -5.92 0.45
C ARG A 16 -22.84 -6.39 1.70
N LYS A 17 -22.45 -7.68 1.76
CA LYS A 17 -21.72 -8.27 2.89
C LYS A 17 -20.34 -7.60 3.06
N TYR A 18 -19.64 -7.37 1.96
CA TYR A 18 -18.26 -6.86 1.93
C TYR A 18 -18.15 -5.39 1.49
N ASP A 19 -19.25 -4.60 1.51
CA ASP A 19 -19.27 -3.23 0.97
C ASP A 19 -18.17 -2.33 1.54
N ARG A 20 -17.92 -2.37 2.85
CA ARG A 20 -16.91 -1.55 3.51
C ARG A 20 -15.48 -1.92 3.08
N GLN A 21 -15.23 -3.22 2.92
CA GLN A 21 -13.93 -3.75 2.48
C GLN A 21 -13.68 -3.41 1.01
N LEU A 22 -14.71 -3.56 0.17
CA LEU A 22 -14.64 -3.19 -1.24
C LEU A 22 -14.35 -1.70 -1.45
N ARG A 23 -14.82 -0.84 -0.53
CA ARG A 23 -14.47 0.59 -0.53
C ARG A 23 -13.04 0.86 -0.08
N LEU A 24 -12.45 -0.02 0.76
CA LEU A 24 -11.10 0.14 1.30
C LEU A 24 -10.04 -0.34 0.33
N TRP A 25 -10.14 -1.60 -0.13
CA TRP A 25 -9.11 -2.23 -0.98
C TRP A 25 -9.61 -2.69 -2.36
N GLY A 26 -10.83 -2.31 -2.74
CA GLY A 26 -11.38 -2.59 -4.06
C GLY A 26 -11.70 -4.07 -4.32
N ASP A 27 -12.23 -4.35 -5.51
CA ASP A 27 -12.54 -5.71 -5.94
C ASP A 27 -11.29 -6.60 -6.02
N HIS A 28 -10.14 -6.04 -6.40
CA HIS A 28 -8.87 -6.78 -6.54
C HIS A 28 -8.32 -7.23 -5.17
N GLY A 29 -8.38 -6.36 -4.16
CA GLY A 29 -7.96 -6.72 -2.81
C GLY A 29 -8.87 -7.77 -2.18
N GLN A 30 -10.18 -7.69 -2.40
CA GLN A 30 -11.13 -8.69 -1.95
C GLN A 30 -10.90 -10.04 -2.66
N ALA A 31 -10.68 -10.03 -3.97
CA ALA A 31 -10.37 -11.24 -4.73
C ALA A 31 -9.06 -11.90 -4.27
N ALA A 32 -8.03 -11.11 -3.94
CA ALA A 32 -6.78 -11.62 -3.38
C ALA A 32 -7.00 -12.30 -2.02
N LEU A 33 -7.82 -11.70 -1.15
CA LEU A 33 -8.18 -12.30 0.14
C LEU A 33 -8.98 -13.59 -0.03
N GLU A 34 -9.98 -13.62 -0.91
CA GLU A 34 -10.78 -14.79 -1.22
C GLU A 34 -9.97 -15.93 -1.91
N GLY A 35 -8.88 -15.58 -2.59
CA GLY A 35 -7.92 -16.52 -3.14
C GLY A 35 -6.87 -17.04 -2.14
N ALA A 36 -6.76 -16.44 -0.97
CA ALA A 36 -5.72 -16.78 0.00
C ALA A 36 -6.07 -18.03 0.81
N HIS A 37 -5.04 -18.81 1.15
CA HIS A 37 -5.11 -19.95 2.06
C HIS A 37 -4.06 -19.80 3.17
N ILE A 38 -4.51 -19.55 4.39
CA ILE A 38 -3.65 -19.37 5.56
C ILE A 38 -3.48 -20.69 6.33
N CYS A 39 -2.25 -21.02 6.73
CA CYS A 39 -1.97 -22.04 7.73
C CYS A 39 -1.70 -21.39 9.07
N VAL A 40 -2.38 -21.85 10.13
CA VAL A 40 -2.10 -21.40 11.50
C VAL A 40 -1.60 -22.57 12.32
N ILE A 41 -0.39 -22.43 12.85
CA ILE A 41 0.24 -23.40 13.72
C ILE A 41 -0.09 -23.07 15.17
N ASN A 42 -0.70 -24.01 15.86
CA ASN A 42 -1.29 -23.96 17.20
C ASN A 42 -2.53 -23.06 17.31
N ALA A 43 -3.67 -23.66 17.62
CA ALA A 43 -4.96 -23.01 17.88
C ALA A 43 -5.01 -22.38 19.30
N THR A 44 -3.98 -21.58 19.64
CA THR A 44 -3.97 -20.80 20.89
C THR A 44 -5.02 -19.68 20.80
N GLY A 45 -5.37 -19.03 21.92
CA GLY A 45 -6.24 -17.86 21.92
C GLY A 45 -5.76 -16.79 20.91
N LEU A 46 -4.44 -16.56 20.80
CA LEU A 46 -3.89 -15.65 19.79
C LEU A 46 -4.10 -16.17 18.37
N GLY A 47 -3.89 -17.47 18.10
CA GLY A 47 -4.08 -18.05 16.75
C GLY A 47 -5.52 -17.98 16.29
N THR A 48 -6.49 -18.26 17.16
CA THR A 48 -7.91 -18.20 16.86
C THR A 48 -8.41 -16.77 16.69
N GLU A 49 -7.89 -15.79 17.44
CA GLU A 49 -8.20 -14.37 17.25
C GLU A 49 -7.68 -13.82 15.92
N ILE A 50 -6.48 -14.26 15.49
CA ILE A 50 -5.96 -13.93 14.16
C ILE A 50 -6.88 -14.51 13.08
N LEU A 51 -7.27 -15.80 13.21
CA LEU A 51 -8.18 -16.43 12.26
C LEU A 51 -9.54 -15.73 12.22
N LYS A 52 -10.13 -15.40 13.37
CA LYS A 52 -11.37 -14.61 13.41
C LYS A 52 -11.25 -13.35 12.55
N SER A 53 -10.14 -12.63 12.70
CA SER A 53 -9.91 -11.36 12.02
C SER A 53 -9.77 -11.47 10.49
N VAL A 54 -9.43 -12.67 9.96
CA VAL A 54 -9.34 -12.91 8.51
C VAL A 54 -10.52 -13.72 7.96
N VAL A 55 -11.21 -14.51 8.80
CA VAL A 55 -12.43 -15.25 8.44
C VAL A 55 -13.61 -14.31 8.24
N LEU A 56 -13.80 -13.35 9.13
CA LEU A 56 -14.87 -12.35 9.01
C LEU A 56 -14.84 -11.57 7.69
N PRO A 57 -13.69 -11.07 7.22
CA PRO A 57 -13.60 -10.41 5.92
C PRO A 57 -13.60 -11.35 4.70
N GLY A 58 -13.68 -12.67 4.90
CA GLY A 58 -13.88 -13.63 3.81
C GLY A 58 -12.59 -14.14 3.17
N ILE A 59 -11.60 -14.55 3.98
CA ILE A 59 -10.46 -15.31 3.45
C ILE A 59 -10.94 -16.59 2.75
N GLY A 60 -10.26 -17.00 1.68
CA GLY A 60 -10.71 -18.17 0.89
C GLY A 60 -10.66 -19.47 1.67
N ALA A 61 -9.56 -19.71 2.40
CA ALA A 61 -9.40 -20.91 3.21
C ALA A 61 -8.44 -20.72 4.39
N PHE A 62 -8.61 -21.53 5.42
CA PHE A 62 -7.62 -21.68 6.48
C PHE A 62 -7.43 -23.14 6.85
N THR A 63 -6.24 -23.49 7.37
CA THR A 63 -5.94 -24.79 7.98
C THR A 63 -5.26 -24.58 9.30
N ILE A 64 -5.75 -25.25 10.35
CA ILE A 64 -5.14 -25.26 11.67
C ILE A 64 -4.31 -26.55 11.84
N VAL A 65 -3.05 -26.38 12.25
CA VAL A 65 -2.16 -27.51 12.60
C VAL A 65 -1.92 -27.48 14.11
N ASP A 66 -2.49 -28.43 14.84
CA ASP A 66 -2.35 -28.50 16.31
C ASP A 66 -2.71 -29.89 16.81
N GLY A 67 -1.74 -30.64 17.36
CA GLY A 67 -1.95 -31.96 17.92
C GLY A 67 -2.42 -31.99 19.39
N LYS A 68 -2.64 -30.81 20.01
CA LYS A 68 -2.99 -30.72 21.42
C LYS A 68 -4.48 -30.94 21.67
N LYS A 69 -4.77 -31.49 22.86
CA LYS A 69 -6.14 -31.59 23.36
C LYS A 69 -6.47 -30.40 24.25
N ILE A 70 -7.73 -30.01 24.24
CA ILE A 70 -8.23 -28.87 25.03
C ILE A 70 -8.08 -29.11 26.49
N THR A 71 -7.47 -28.17 27.19
CA THR A 71 -7.27 -28.12 28.65
C THR A 71 -8.17 -27.06 29.29
N ASN A 72 -8.26 -27.06 30.62
CA ASN A 72 -8.97 -26.01 31.35
C ASN A 72 -8.35 -24.62 31.16
N GLU A 73 -7.04 -24.56 30.95
CA GLU A 73 -6.32 -23.31 30.65
C GLU A 73 -6.72 -22.76 29.28
N ASP A 74 -6.86 -23.63 28.26
CA ASP A 74 -7.31 -23.24 26.92
C ASP A 74 -8.72 -22.67 26.98
N ILE A 75 -9.66 -23.28 27.71
CA ILE A 75 -11.05 -22.79 27.88
C ILE A 75 -11.05 -21.40 28.51
N GLY A 76 -10.19 -21.15 29.50
CA GLY A 76 -10.09 -19.85 30.16
C GLY A 76 -9.46 -18.75 29.31
N ALA A 77 -8.70 -19.10 28.24
CA ALA A 77 -7.90 -18.17 27.44
C ALA A 77 -8.33 -18.07 25.98
N ASN A 78 -9.26 -18.90 25.51
CA ASN A 78 -9.67 -18.96 24.11
C ASN A 78 -11.19 -18.88 23.96
N PHE A 79 -11.67 -17.82 23.37
CA PHE A 79 -13.09 -17.55 23.16
C PHE A 79 -13.83 -18.66 22.38
N PHE A 80 -13.13 -19.38 21.51
CA PHE A 80 -13.69 -20.42 20.64
C PHE A 80 -13.74 -21.83 21.29
N LEU A 81 -13.44 -21.92 22.57
CA LEU A 81 -13.44 -23.21 23.30
C LEU A 81 -14.39 -23.15 24.48
N GLU A 82 -15.29 -24.13 24.55
CA GLU A 82 -16.29 -24.23 25.61
C GLU A 82 -15.98 -25.38 26.58
N ALA A 83 -16.60 -25.37 27.75
CA ALA A 83 -16.37 -26.37 28.82
C ALA A 83 -16.67 -27.79 28.35
N ASP A 84 -17.64 -28.01 27.47
CA ASP A 84 -18.02 -29.32 26.92
C ASP A 84 -17.02 -29.85 25.88
N SER A 85 -16.08 -29.03 25.45
CA SER A 85 -15.01 -29.39 24.51
C SER A 85 -13.74 -29.90 25.18
N LEU A 86 -13.68 -29.95 26.53
CA LEU A 86 -12.55 -30.42 27.27
C LEU A 86 -12.09 -31.83 26.83
N GLY A 87 -10.78 -31.97 26.55
CA GLY A 87 -10.16 -33.24 26.10
C GLY A 87 -10.37 -33.56 24.62
N LYS A 88 -11.20 -32.81 23.88
CA LYS A 88 -11.31 -32.94 22.42
C LYS A 88 -10.11 -32.34 21.71
N SER A 89 -9.96 -32.58 20.39
CA SER A 89 -8.94 -31.94 19.58
C SER A 89 -9.13 -30.43 19.53
N ARG A 90 -8.07 -29.67 19.88
CA ARG A 90 -8.10 -28.22 19.89
C ARG A 90 -8.24 -27.65 18.48
N ALA A 91 -7.52 -28.21 17.52
CA ALA A 91 -7.63 -27.82 16.10
C ALA A 91 -9.04 -28.04 15.56
N GLN A 92 -9.63 -29.22 15.83
CA GLN A 92 -10.97 -29.57 15.34
C GLN A 92 -12.05 -28.63 15.86
N VAL A 93 -12.10 -28.44 17.19
CA VAL A 93 -13.14 -27.58 17.81
C VAL A 93 -12.99 -26.14 17.37
N ALA A 94 -11.76 -25.60 17.38
CA ALA A 94 -11.51 -24.23 16.93
C ALA A 94 -11.94 -24.02 15.47
N THR A 95 -11.66 -25.00 14.59
CA THR A 95 -12.06 -24.93 13.16
C THR A 95 -13.57 -24.91 13.03
N GLN A 96 -14.29 -25.75 13.75
CA GLN A 96 -15.77 -25.80 13.70
C GLN A 96 -16.39 -24.47 14.13
N MET A 97 -15.94 -23.90 15.23
CA MET A 97 -16.44 -22.63 15.76
C MET A 97 -16.12 -21.44 14.84
N LEU A 98 -14.92 -21.43 14.24
CA LEU A 98 -14.54 -20.38 13.29
C LEU A 98 -15.34 -20.41 12.01
N LEU A 99 -15.73 -21.60 11.53
CA LEU A 99 -16.58 -21.74 10.33
C LEU A 99 -17.99 -21.18 10.52
N GLU A 100 -18.50 -21.13 11.75
CA GLU A 100 -19.79 -20.51 12.05
C GLU A 100 -19.82 -18.99 11.80
N LEU A 101 -18.64 -18.35 11.81
CA LEU A 101 -18.54 -16.90 11.62
C LEU A 101 -18.80 -16.46 10.16
N ASN A 102 -18.46 -17.32 9.20
CA ASN A 102 -18.58 -16.97 7.78
C ASN A 102 -18.66 -18.22 6.90
N SER A 103 -19.84 -18.47 6.35
CA SER A 103 -20.15 -19.63 5.51
C SER A 103 -19.41 -19.63 4.16
N ASP A 104 -18.82 -18.51 3.74
CA ASP A 104 -18.09 -18.42 2.46
C ASP A 104 -16.64 -18.92 2.60
N VAL A 105 -16.16 -19.13 3.83
CA VAL A 105 -14.79 -19.55 4.13
C VAL A 105 -14.69 -21.06 4.26
N ARG A 106 -13.64 -21.65 3.70
CA ARG A 106 -13.31 -23.06 3.89
C ARG A 106 -12.31 -23.23 5.03
N GLY A 107 -12.61 -24.09 5.97
CA GLY A 107 -11.72 -24.40 7.11
C GLY A 107 -11.40 -25.89 7.17
N ASP A 108 -10.13 -26.17 7.47
CA ASP A 108 -9.64 -27.53 7.68
C ASP A 108 -8.71 -27.58 8.88
N TYR A 109 -8.43 -28.78 9.41
CA TYR A 109 -7.55 -28.97 10.54
C TYR A 109 -6.72 -30.25 10.40
N ILE A 110 -5.54 -30.23 11.02
CA ILE A 110 -4.64 -31.38 11.16
C ILE A 110 -4.41 -31.58 12.65
N ASP A 111 -4.88 -32.73 13.19
CA ASP A 111 -4.71 -33.11 14.61
C ASP A 111 -3.37 -33.85 14.82
N GLU A 112 -2.27 -33.15 14.47
CA GLU A 112 -0.90 -33.65 14.59
C GLU A 112 0.00 -32.54 15.15
N GLU A 113 1.05 -32.95 15.84
CA GLU A 113 2.06 -31.99 16.30
C GLU A 113 2.80 -31.36 15.11
N PRO A 114 3.03 -30.04 15.10
CA PRO A 114 3.70 -29.34 14.00
C PRO A 114 5.07 -29.91 13.64
N GLU A 115 5.80 -30.41 14.62
CA GLU A 115 7.10 -31.04 14.44
C GLU A 115 7.04 -32.32 13.58
N GLN A 116 5.96 -33.08 13.71
CA GLN A 116 5.78 -34.31 12.93
C GLN A 116 5.54 -33.97 11.44
N ILE A 117 4.73 -32.95 11.17
CA ILE A 117 4.48 -32.49 9.81
C ILE A 117 5.76 -31.92 9.17
N LEU A 118 6.53 -31.13 9.92
CA LEU A 118 7.81 -30.58 9.44
C LEU A 118 8.81 -31.69 9.05
N CYS A 119 8.84 -32.79 9.79
CA CYS A 119 9.77 -33.89 9.55
C CYS A 119 9.25 -34.86 8.47
N ASN A 120 7.96 -35.20 8.46
CA ASN A 120 7.40 -36.29 7.67
C ASN A 120 6.75 -35.84 6.37
N SER A 121 6.28 -34.57 6.30
CA SER A 121 5.50 -34.06 5.17
C SER A 121 5.94 -32.64 4.79
N PRO A 122 7.20 -32.43 4.38
CA PRO A 122 7.74 -31.10 4.10
C PRO A 122 6.98 -30.36 2.96
N ASP A 123 6.33 -31.09 2.06
CA ASP A 123 5.55 -30.54 0.95
C ASP A 123 4.17 -30.04 1.36
N PHE A 124 3.73 -30.32 2.57
CA PHE A 124 2.47 -29.87 3.14
C PHE A 124 2.30 -28.35 3.01
N PHE A 125 3.37 -27.59 3.24
CA PHE A 125 3.34 -26.14 3.22
C PHE A 125 3.22 -25.51 1.83
N ASN A 126 3.45 -26.26 0.74
CA ASN A 126 3.40 -25.75 -0.63
C ASN A 126 2.03 -25.18 -1.04
N ASN A 127 0.96 -25.53 -0.34
CA ASN A 127 -0.41 -25.16 -0.66
C ASN A 127 -0.89 -23.87 0.02
N PHE A 128 -0.05 -23.24 0.85
CA PHE A 128 -0.44 -22.05 1.60
C PHE A 128 0.15 -20.78 1.01
N THR A 129 -0.63 -19.70 1.11
CA THR A 129 -0.19 -18.36 0.71
C THR A 129 0.58 -17.65 1.82
N VAL A 130 0.33 -18.03 3.08
CA VAL A 130 0.98 -17.51 4.27
C VAL A 130 0.88 -18.53 5.41
N VAL A 131 1.90 -18.59 6.27
CA VAL A 131 1.90 -19.40 7.50
C VAL A 131 2.03 -18.48 8.70
N VAL A 132 1.17 -18.68 9.69
CA VAL A 132 1.24 -18.00 10.99
C VAL A 132 1.59 -19.01 12.06
N ALA A 133 2.67 -18.77 12.78
CA ALA A 133 3.11 -19.64 13.89
C ALA A 133 2.89 -18.96 15.23
N THR A 134 2.12 -19.62 16.11
CA THR A 134 1.94 -19.20 17.50
C THR A 134 2.52 -20.25 18.44
N SER A 135 3.18 -19.83 19.52
CA SER A 135 3.68 -20.73 20.58
C SER A 135 4.49 -21.94 20.10
N LEU A 136 5.28 -21.77 19.02
CA LEU A 136 6.16 -22.80 18.49
C LEU A 136 7.50 -22.81 19.23
N SER A 137 8.12 -23.99 19.41
CA SER A 137 9.46 -24.10 19.99
C SER A 137 10.50 -23.46 19.07
N GLU A 138 11.60 -22.97 19.64
CA GLU A 138 12.67 -22.33 18.84
C GLU A 138 13.21 -23.29 17.76
N LYS A 139 13.46 -24.55 18.14
CA LYS A 139 13.97 -25.57 17.22
C LYS A 139 13.03 -25.77 16.02
N SER A 140 11.73 -25.87 16.27
CA SER A 140 10.71 -26.07 15.25
C SER A 140 10.52 -24.80 14.42
N LEU A 141 10.65 -23.63 15.05
CA LEU A 141 10.59 -22.35 14.35
C LEU A 141 11.73 -22.19 13.35
N ILE A 142 12.96 -22.55 13.73
CA ILE A 142 14.13 -22.48 12.83
C ILE A 142 13.90 -23.39 11.61
N LEU A 143 13.47 -24.63 11.81
CA LEU A 143 13.18 -25.57 10.72
C LEU A 143 12.05 -25.06 9.80
N LEU A 144 10.96 -24.57 10.38
CA LEU A 144 9.84 -24.00 9.63
C LEU A 144 10.29 -22.76 8.83
N SER A 145 11.06 -21.89 9.45
CA SER A 145 11.60 -20.68 8.82
C SER A 145 12.43 -21.01 7.57
N GLN A 146 13.37 -21.94 7.67
CA GLN A 146 14.20 -22.38 6.55
C GLN A 146 13.34 -22.94 5.41
N ARG A 147 12.39 -23.83 5.75
CA ARG A 147 11.52 -24.44 4.75
C ARG A 147 10.66 -23.41 4.01
N LEU A 148 10.01 -22.52 4.72
CA LEU A 148 9.16 -21.48 4.12
C LEU A 148 9.97 -20.42 3.35
N TRP A 149 11.21 -20.17 3.78
CA TRP A 149 12.12 -19.30 3.04
C TRP A 149 12.49 -19.91 1.67
N GLU A 150 12.79 -21.21 1.61
CA GLU A 150 13.04 -21.92 0.36
C GLU A 150 11.82 -21.85 -0.59
N LEU A 151 10.63 -22.08 -0.04
CA LEU A 151 9.36 -22.08 -0.78
C LEU A 151 8.87 -20.68 -1.17
N ASN A 152 9.51 -19.62 -0.68
CA ASN A 152 9.08 -18.24 -0.84
C ASN A 152 7.66 -17.99 -0.29
N ILE A 153 7.33 -18.63 0.85
CA ILE A 153 6.06 -18.46 1.55
C ILE A 153 6.29 -17.57 2.77
N PRO A 154 5.55 -16.47 2.94
CA PRO A 154 5.65 -15.62 4.11
C PRO A 154 5.35 -16.39 5.41
N LEU A 155 6.18 -16.14 6.43
CA LEU A 155 5.99 -16.63 7.79
C LEU A 155 5.77 -15.47 8.76
N ILE A 156 4.70 -15.53 9.53
CA ILE A 156 4.42 -14.57 10.59
C ILE A 156 4.49 -15.31 11.93
N VAL A 157 5.45 -14.94 12.75
CA VAL A 157 5.61 -15.50 14.11
C VAL A 157 4.96 -14.54 15.09
N CYS A 158 4.00 -15.04 15.86
CA CYS A 158 3.28 -14.26 16.86
C CYS A 158 3.37 -14.91 18.23
N ARG A 159 3.65 -14.10 19.26
CA ARG A 159 3.63 -14.51 20.68
C ARG A 159 2.97 -13.42 21.51
N SER A 160 2.20 -13.83 22.52
CA SER A 160 1.63 -12.95 23.52
C SER A 160 1.87 -13.52 24.90
N ILE A 161 2.38 -12.71 25.80
CA ILE A 161 2.64 -13.07 27.21
C ILE A 161 2.13 -11.92 28.07
N GLY A 162 0.95 -12.07 28.64
CA GLY A 162 0.27 -10.99 29.35
C GLY A 162 0.03 -9.78 28.45
N PHE A 163 0.57 -8.62 28.82
CA PHE A 163 0.46 -7.37 28.06
C PHE A 163 1.59 -7.18 27.04
N ILE A 164 2.51 -8.12 26.92
CA ILE A 164 3.63 -8.04 25.96
C ILE A 164 3.30 -8.92 24.77
N ALA A 165 3.41 -8.36 23.58
CA ALA A 165 3.27 -9.09 22.32
C ALA A 165 4.53 -8.95 21.47
N TYR A 166 4.85 -10.01 20.74
CA TYR A 166 5.94 -10.07 19.79
C TYR A 166 5.39 -10.55 18.45
N MET A 167 5.77 -9.87 17.38
CA MET A 167 5.50 -10.28 16.02
C MET A 167 6.76 -10.14 15.17
N ARG A 168 7.09 -11.20 14.41
CA ARG A 168 8.19 -11.20 13.45
C ARG A 168 7.68 -11.71 12.11
N ILE A 169 7.88 -10.93 11.08
CA ILE A 169 7.50 -11.26 9.70
C ILE A 169 8.76 -11.67 8.95
N GLN A 170 8.70 -12.82 8.29
CA GLN A 170 9.70 -13.30 7.36
C GLN A 170 9.10 -13.32 5.96
N VAL A 171 9.68 -12.56 5.05
CA VAL A 171 9.32 -12.51 3.63
C VAL A 171 10.57 -12.18 2.83
N LYS A 172 10.79 -12.83 1.69
CA LYS A 172 11.96 -12.51 0.85
C LYS A 172 11.85 -11.12 0.26
N GLU A 173 10.71 -10.85 -0.35
CA GLU A 173 10.41 -9.59 -0.98
C GLU A 173 8.89 -9.37 -0.96
N HIS A 174 8.49 -8.20 -0.51
CA HIS A 174 7.11 -7.75 -0.53
C HIS A 174 7.02 -6.45 -1.31
N THR A 175 6.38 -6.48 -2.46
CA THR A 175 6.20 -5.34 -3.35
C THR A 175 4.82 -4.73 -3.11
N ILE A 176 4.79 -3.41 -2.89
CA ILE A 176 3.59 -2.65 -2.58
C ILE A 176 3.39 -1.63 -3.69
N ILE A 177 2.27 -1.71 -4.39
CA ILE A 177 1.91 -0.81 -5.48
C ILE A 177 0.95 0.27 -4.98
N GLU A 178 -0.13 -0.13 -4.30
CA GLU A 178 -1.18 0.78 -3.87
C GLU A 178 -1.00 1.16 -2.41
N THR A 179 -0.78 2.44 -2.16
CA THR A 179 -0.72 3.05 -0.83
C THR A 179 -1.64 4.28 -0.80
N HIS A 180 -2.14 4.62 0.38
CA HIS A 180 -3.02 5.77 0.60
C HIS A 180 -2.44 6.64 1.74
N PRO A 181 -1.35 7.37 1.50
CA PRO A 181 -0.76 8.22 2.52
C PRO A 181 -1.66 9.41 2.85
N ASP A 182 -1.84 9.71 4.15
CA ASP A 182 -2.71 10.80 4.62
C ASP A 182 -2.25 12.19 4.14
N ASN A 183 -0.96 12.37 3.89
CA ASN A 183 -0.34 13.64 3.51
C ASN A 183 0.27 13.58 2.11
N GLU A 184 -0.46 13.05 1.15
CA GLU A 184 0.03 13.00 -0.23
C GLU A 184 0.11 14.40 -0.84
N ILE A 185 1.30 14.76 -1.36
CA ILE A 185 1.49 15.99 -2.10
C ILE A 185 0.95 15.76 -3.52
N PRO A 186 0.00 16.59 -4.00
CA PRO A 186 -0.54 16.44 -5.34
C PRO A 186 0.52 16.73 -6.42
N ASP A 187 0.60 15.87 -7.44
CA ASP A 187 1.48 16.05 -8.59
C ASP A 187 0.82 16.97 -9.63
N LEU A 188 1.05 18.27 -9.46
CA LEU A 188 0.39 19.32 -10.24
C LEU A 188 1.20 19.81 -11.45
N ARG A 189 2.48 19.44 -11.54
CA ARG A 189 3.37 19.81 -12.66
C ARG A 189 3.41 21.32 -12.96
N LEU A 190 3.30 22.18 -11.95
CA LEU A 190 3.28 23.63 -12.16
C LEU A 190 4.63 24.20 -12.62
N ASP A 191 5.73 23.52 -12.27
CA ASP A 191 7.10 23.86 -12.70
C ASP A 191 7.44 23.30 -14.09
N LYS A 192 6.82 22.19 -14.47
CA LYS A 192 7.05 21.49 -15.75
C LYS A 192 5.71 21.05 -16.34
N PRO A 193 4.85 22.00 -16.73
CA PRO A 193 3.53 21.67 -17.27
C PRO A 193 3.66 20.92 -18.60
N PHE A 194 2.91 19.84 -18.75
CA PHE A 194 2.79 19.15 -20.03
C PHE A 194 2.03 20.02 -21.05
N GLU A 195 2.23 19.75 -22.33
CA GLU A 195 1.85 20.67 -23.42
C GLU A 195 0.37 21.11 -23.40
N ILE A 196 -0.55 20.17 -23.15
CA ILE A 196 -2.00 20.49 -23.11
C ILE A 196 -2.32 21.39 -21.92
N LEU A 197 -1.70 21.14 -20.75
CA LEU A 197 -1.90 21.95 -19.54
C LEU A 197 -1.36 23.37 -19.76
N LYS A 198 -0.17 23.47 -20.32
CA LYS A 198 0.43 24.78 -20.66
C LYS A 198 -0.47 25.58 -21.62
N LYS A 199 -0.91 24.96 -22.71
CA LYS A 199 -1.85 25.60 -23.66
C LYS A 199 -3.12 26.09 -22.96
N HIS A 200 -3.68 25.26 -22.05
CA HIS A 200 -4.86 25.66 -21.28
C HIS A 200 -4.59 26.90 -20.40
N PHE A 201 -3.48 26.91 -19.68
CA PHE A 201 -3.12 28.06 -18.86
C PHE A 201 -2.87 29.31 -19.70
N ASP A 202 -2.24 29.18 -20.87
CA ASP A 202 -1.93 30.30 -21.76
C ASP A 202 -3.21 30.99 -22.32
N THR A 203 -4.33 30.27 -22.40
CA THR A 203 -5.63 30.86 -22.85
C THR A 203 -6.27 31.77 -21.81
N ILE A 204 -5.80 31.75 -20.54
CA ILE A 204 -6.45 32.48 -19.46
C ILE A 204 -5.63 33.73 -19.13
N ASN A 205 -6.27 34.88 -19.23
CA ASN A 205 -5.72 36.14 -18.77
C ASN A 205 -6.49 36.63 -17.54
N LEU A 206 -5.84 36.60 -16.38
CA LEU A 206 -6.46 36.94 -15.08
C LEU A 206 -6.93 38.40 -15.05
N ASP A 207 -6.21 39.31 -15.73
CA ASP A 207 -6.51 40.76 -15.71
C ASP A 207 -7.78 41.13 -16.47
N GLU A 208 -8.16 40.31 -17.47
CA GLU A 208 -9.33 40.53 -18.35
C GLU A 208 -10.62 39.86 -17.82
N LEU A 209 -10.52 39.01 -16.77
CA LEU A 209 -11.68 38.30 -16.24
C LEU A 209 -12.65 39.26 -15.53
N SER A 210 -13.96 38.99 -15.64
CA SER A 210 -14.98 39.62 -14.81
C SER A 210 -14.70 39.29 -13.32
N PHE A 211 -15.22 40.07 -12.38
CA PHE A 211 -15.09 39.76 -10.93
C PHE A 211 -15.58 38.33 -10.61
N LYS A 212 -16.77 37.98 -11.14
CA LYS A 212 -17.36 36.65 -10.95
C LYS A 212 -16.46 35.53 -11.48
N ASP A 213 -15.87 35.70 -12.67
CA ASP A 213 -14.99 34.67 -13.25
C ASP A 213 -13.64 34.60 -12.50
N HIS A 214 -13.14 35.73 -12.05
CA HIS A 214 -11.89 35.83 -11.30
C HIS A 214 -11.99 35.15 -9.93
N SER A 215 -13.10 35.33 -9.21
CA SER A 215 -13.35 34.68 -7.92
C SER A 215 -13.66 33.17 -7.99
N HIS A 216 -13.85 32.61 -9.21
CA HIS A 216 -14.16 31.20 -9.42
C HIS A 216 -13.18 30.48 -10.35
N ILE A 217 -11.99 31.04 -10.57
CA ILE A 217 -10.94 30.36 -11.30
C ILE A 217 -10.22 29.35 -10.38
N PRO A 218 -9.87 28.13 -10.85
CA PRO A 218 -9.11 27.18 -10.08
C PRO A 218 -7.80 27.77 -9.53
N TYR A 219 -7.48 27.53 -8.25
CA TYR A 219 -6.27 28.09 -7.65
C TYR A 219 -4.97 27.63 -8.35
N LEU A 220 -5.00 26.49 -9.05
CA LEU A 220 -3.88 26.01 -9.86
C LEU A 220 -3.51 27.00 -10.97
N VAL A 221 -4.50 27.60 -11.62
CA VAL A 221 -4.28 28.63 -12.65
C VAL A 221 -3.64 29.85 -12.02
N ILE A 222 -4.13 30.27 -10.86
CA ILE A 222 -3.58 31.40 -10.10
C ILE A 222 -2.10 31.12 -9.78
N LEU A 223 -1.80 29.96 -9.16
CA LEU A 223 -0.42 29.59 -8.85
C LEU A 223 0.47 29.59 -10.08
N TYR A 224 0.04 28.98 -11.18
CA TYR A 224 0.82 28.94 -12.41
C TYR A 224 1.12 30.34 -12.95
N LYS A 225 0.13 31.22 -13.05
CA LYS A 225 0.29 32.59 -13.54
C LYS A 225 1.23 33.42 -12.66
N PHE A 226 1.16 33.26 -11.35
CA PHE A 226 2.08 33.94 -10.43
C PHE A 226 3.48 33.34 -10.43
N LEU A 227 3.62 32.03 -10.68
CA LEU A 227 4.93 31.40 -10.92
C LEU A 227 5.57 31.88 -12.22
N GLU A 228 4.81 32.06 -13.29
CA GLU A 228 5.32 32.69 -14.53
C GLU A 228 5.83 34.12 -14.24
N LYS A 229 5.02 34.97 -13.57
CA LYS A 229 5.44 36.32 -13.17
C LYS A 229 6.71 36.29 -12.28
N TRP A 230 6.78 35.33 -11.35
CA TRP A 230 7.94 35.15 -10.47
C TRP A 230 9.21 34.79 -11.24
N THR A 231 9.13 33.79 -12.13
CA THR A 231 10.28 33.28 -12.88
C THR A 231 10.83 34.28 -13.89
N LEU A 232 10.03 35.20 -14.39
CA LEU A 232 10.51 36.32 -15.21
C LEU A 232 11.51 37.22 -14.46
N HIS A 233 11.39 37.32 -13.14
CA HIS A 233 12.26 38.18 -12.31
C HIS A 233 13.35 37.41 -11.55
N LYS A 234 13.14 36.13 -11.19
CA LYS A 234 13.98 35.37 -10.27
C LYS A 234 14.69 34.14 -10.84
N LYS A 235 14.49 33.78 -12.08
CA LYS A 235 15.08 32.61 -12.81
C LYS A 235 14.78 31.21 -12.23
N ASP A 236 14.34 31.09 -10.97
CA ASP A 236 14.07 29.83 -10.29
C ASP A 236 12.80 29.93 -9.44
N LEU A 237 12.22 28.80 -9.06
CA LEU A 237 11.05 28.75 -8.17
C LEU A 237 11.38 29.26 -6.78
N PRO A 238 10.39 29.77 -6.02
CA PRO A 238 10.61 30.20 -4.64
C PRO A 238 10.91 28.99 -3.75
N LYS A 239 12.13 28.94 -3.18
CA LYS A 239 12.64 27.84 -2.36
C LYS A 239 12.58 28.14 -0.88
N THR A 240 12.97 29.38 -0.51
CA THR A 240 13.06 29.79 0.88
C THR A 240 11.71 30.26 1.42
N TYR A 241 11.55 30.20 2.76
CA TYR A 241 10.36 30.75 3.42
C TYR A 241 10.08 32.20 3.02
N LYS A 242 11.14 33.02 2.94
CA LYS A 242 11.03 34.44 2.55
C LYS A 242 10.51 34.60 1.12
N GLU A 243 10.99 33.77 0.19
CA GLU A 243 10.54 33.80 -1.22
C GLU A 243 9.11 33.32 -1.36
N LYS A 244 8.76 32.21 -0.68
CA LYS A 244 7.36 31.73 -0.64
C LYS A 244 6.44 32.77 -0.01
N HIS A 245 6.90 33.51 0.99
CA HIS A 245 6.13 34.62 1.57
C HIS A 245 5.95 35.77 0.58
N GLN A 246 6.99 36.14 -0.17
CA GLN A 246 6.87 37.15 -1.24
C GLN A 246 5.85 36.73 -2.32
N LEU A 247 5.89 35.49 -2.77
CA LEU A 247 4.92 34.98 -3.72
C LEU A 247 3.48 35.03 -3.16
N LYS A 248 3.30 34.71 -1.88
CA LYS A 248 1.99 34.83 -1.22
C LYS A 248 1.47 36.26 -1.20
N GLU A 249 2.34 37.23 -0.90
CA GLU A 249 1.94 38.66 -0.90
C GLU A 249 1.59 39.11 -2.33
N MET A 250 2.33 38.70 -3.37
CA MET A 250 1.97 38.99 -4.77
C MET A 250 0.57 38.46 -5.13
N ILE A 251 0.23 37.24 -4.65
CA ILE A 251 -1.11 36.65 -4.89
C ILE A 251 -2.18 37.44 -4.13
N LYS A 252 -1.93 37.83 -2.88
CA LYS A 252 -2.86 38.62 -2.07
C LYS A 252 -3.12 40.01 -2.65
N GLU A 253 -2.10 40.69 -3.15
CA GLU A 253 -2.21 41.99 -3.78
C GLU A 253 -3.09 41.98 -5.05
N ALA A 254 -3.20 40.83 -5.69
CA ALA A 254 -4.05 40.65 -6.88
C ALA A 254 -5.49 40.29 -6.55
N MET A 255 -5.84 40.06 -5.31
CA MET A 255 -7.23 39.84 -4.89
C MET A 255 -8.08 41.07 -5.19
N ARG A 256 -9.24 40.82 -5.78
CA ARG A 256 -10.23 41.87 -6.04
C ARG A 256 -11.25 41.92 -4.91
N ARG A 257 -11.78 43.10 -4.64
CA ARG A 257 -12.88 43.28 -3.67
C ARG A 257 -14.16 43.62 -4.42
N ASP A 258 -15.26 43.01 -3.98
CA ASP A 258 -16.57 43.46 -4.46
C ASP A 258 -16.84 44.85 -3.90
N GLU A 259 -17.23 45.79 -4.76
CA GLU A 259 -17.55 47.16 -4.36
C GLU A 259 -18.73 47.23 -3.36
N ASN A 260 -19.57 46.19 -3.30
CA ASN A 260 -20.78 46.13 -2.52
C ASN A 260 -20.62 45.24 -1.22
N ASP A 261 -19.53 44.51 -1.06
CA ASP A 261 -19.33 43.62 0.07
C ASP A 261 -17.91 43.72 0.66
N THR A 262 -17.79 44.34 1.81
CA THR A 262 -16.52 44.48 2.54
C THR A 262 -16.04 43.21 3.25
N ALA A 263 -16.82 42.13 3.25
CA ALA A 263 -16.55 40.90 4.00
C ALA A 263 -16.06 39.73 3.12
N ASN A 264 -16.29 39.76 1.81
CA ASN A 264 -15.92 38.65 0.93
C ASN A 264 -14.54 38.85 0.30
N SER A 265 -13.55 38.13 0.82
CA SER A 265 -12.29 37.86 0.13
C SER A 265 -12.53 36.78 -0.95
N GLU A 266 -11.74 36.81 -2.05
CA GLU A 266 -11.79 35.76 -3.06
C GLU A 266 -11.21 34.45 -2.50
N GLU A 267 -12.09 33.50 -2.16
CA GLU A 267 -11.74 32.24 -1.47
C GLU A 267 -10.73 31.39 -2.28
N ASN A 268 -10.85 31.39 -3.62
CA ASN A 268 -9.90 30.72 -4.51
C ASN A 268 -8.47 31.30 -4.43
N PHE A 269 -8.32 32.61 -4.24
CA PHE A 269 -7.01 33.24 -4.01
C PHE A 269 -6.48 32.92 -2.63
N GLU A 270 -7.32 32.84 -1.60
CA GLU A 270 -6.91 32.39 -0.28
C GLU A 270 -6.42 30.93 -0.31
N GLU A 271 -7.11 30.06 -1.06
CA GLU A 271 -6.65 28.69 -1.33
C GLU A 271 -5.29 28.69 -2.01
N ALA A 272 -5.10 29.51 -3.05
CA ALA A 272 -3.81 29.66 -3.72
C ALA A 272 -2.70 30.05 -2.75
N VAL A 273 -2.95 31.04 -1.87
CA VAL A 273 -1.99 31.47 -0.83
C VAL A 273 -1.62 30.33 0.13
N LYS A 274 -2.61 29.54 0.58
CA LYS A 274 -2.40 28.37 1.43
C LYS A 274 -1.58 27.31 0.71
N ALA A 275 -1.91 27.04 -0.57
CA ALA A 275 -1.29 26.01 -1.39
C ALA A 275 0.16 26.33 -1.83
N VAL A 276 0.63 27.58 -1.73
CA VAL A 276 2.03 27.93 -2.05
C VAL A 276 3.03 27.05 -1.30
N ASN A 277 2.76 26.69 -0.05
CA ASN A 277 3.72 25.90 0.74
C ASN A 277 3.84 24.46 0.27
N THR A 278 2.75 23.86 -0.19
CA THR A 278 2.64 22.44 -0.54
C THR A 278 2.74 22.18 -2.03
N CYS A 279 2.27 23.11 -2.86
CA CYS A 279 2.16 22.91 -4.31
C CYS A 279 3.26 23.60 -5.12
N VAL A 280 4.03 24.50 -4.50
CA VAL A 280 5.12 25.22 -5.19
C VAL A 280 6.47 24.61 -4.83
N GLY A 281 7.04 23.93 -5.79
CA GLY A 281 8.33 23.24 -5.68
C GLY A 281 8.69 22.58 -7.01
N HIS A 282 9.88 22.01 -7.09
CA HIS A 282 10.26 21.19 -8.24
C HIS A 282 9.55 19.85 -8.18
N THR A 283 9.03 19.41 -9.33
CA THR A 283 8.51 18.06 -9.48
C THR A 283 9.70 17.12 -9.66
N GLU A 284 9.90 16.23 -8.70
CA GLU A 284 11.01 15.27 -8.65
C GLU A 284 10.48 13.87 -8.35
N ILE A 285 11.23 12.86 -8.76
CA ILE A 285 10.94 11.48 -8.38
C ILE A 285 11.42 11.27 -6.95
N PRO A 286 10.58 10.76 -6.03
CA PRO A 286 11.01 10.48 -4.67
C PRO A 286 12.22 9.52 -4.63
N ASP A 287 13.16 9.77 -3.71
CA ASP A 287 14.40 8.98 -3.61
C ASP A 287 14.16 7.48 -3.44
N ASN A 288 13.16 7.09 -2.65
CA ASN A 288 12.80 5.69 -2.47
C ASN A 288 12.32 5.04 -3.79
N VAL A 289 11.56 5.76 -4.61
CA VAL A 289 11.12 5.29 -5.93
C VAL A 289 12.30 5.24 -6.89
N MET A 290 13.16 6.25 -6.88
CA MET A 290 14.38 6.26 -7.69
C MET A 290 15.29 5.07 -7.36
N ASN A 291 15.41 4.71 -6.08
CA ASN A 291 16.17 3.53 -5.65
C ASN A 291 15.55 2.24 -6.22
N ILE A 292 14.23 2.11 -6.23
CA ILE A 292 13.52 0.96 -6.84
C ILE A 292 13.79 0.91 -8.36
N LEU A 293 13.67 2.04 -9.05
CA LEU A 293 13.92 2.10 -10.49
C LEU A 293 15.38 1.81 -10.86
N ASN A 294 16.31 2.02 -9.93
CA ASN A 294 17.74 1.71 -10.09
C ASN A 294 18.16 0.38 -9.47
N ASP A 295 17.23 -0.38 -8.86
CA ASP A 295 17.53 -1.71 -8.32
C ASP A 295 17.95 -2.67 -9.44
N ASP A 296 18.89 -3.57 -9.15
CA ASP A 296 19.38 -4.57 -10.11
C ASP A 296 18.25 -5.44 -10.68
N GLN A 297 17.24 -5.77 -9.90
CA GLN A 297 16.05 -6.50 -10.35
C GLN A 297 15.20 -5.72 -11.36
N CYS A 298 15.23 -4.38 -11.30
CA CYS A 298 14.57 -3.53 -12.29
C CYS A 298 15.39 -3.43 -13.58
N ILE A 299 16.73 -3.33 -13.43
CA ILE A 299 17.64 -3.15 -14.57
C ILE A 299 17.81 -4.45 -15.34
N ASN A 300 18.07 -5.56 -14.65
CA ASN A 300 18.46 -6.86 -15.20
C ASN A 300 17.30 -7.87 -15.13
N LEU A 301 16.25 -7.64 -15.92
CA LEU A 301 15.09 -8.53 -15.98
C LEU A 301 15.44 -9.92 -16.52
N THR A 302 14.80 -10.92 -15.97
CA THR A 302 14.89 -12.32 -16.40
C THR A 302 13.48 -12.90 -16.64
N ALA A 303 13.40 -14.08 -17.24
CA ALA A 303 12.12 -14.80 -17.39
C ALA A 303 11.43 -15.10 -16.03
N LYS A 304 12.17 -15.07 -14.92
CA LYS A 304 11.64 -15.29 -13.57
C LYS A 304 11.22 -13.98 -12.86
N SER A 305 11.50 -12.81 -13.44
CA SER A 305 11.14 -11.52 -12.85
C SER A 305 9.63 -11.41 -12.64
N SER A 306 9.23 -10.87 -11.49
CA SER A 306 7.82 -10.66 -11.14
C SER A 306 7.20 -9.54 -12.00
N SER A 307 5.88 -9.49 -12.04
CA SER A 307 5.13 -8.44 -12.74
C SER A 307 5.50 -7.05 -12.26
N PHE A 308 5.73 -6.89 -10.95
CA PHE A 308 6.18 -5.63 -10.35
C PHE A 308 7.46 -5.10 -11.02
N TRP A 309 8.50 -5.92 -11.12
CA TRP A 309 9.78 -5.50 -11.68
C TRP A 309 9.71 -5.23 -13.18
N ILE A 310 8.87 -5.97 -13.90
CA ILE A 310 8.64 -5.74 -15.34
C ILE A 310 7.96 -4.39 -15.56
N ILE A 311 6.94 -4.07 -14.77
CA ILE A 311 6.26 -2.78 -14.86
C ILE A 311 7.18 -1.64 -14.38
N ALA A 312 7.94 -1.83 -13.28
CA ALA A 312 8.91 -0.86 -12.79
C ALA A 312 9.95 -0.52 -13.87
N LYS A 313 10.45 -1.53 -14.63
CA LYS A 313 11.35 -1.31 -15.77
C LYS A 313 10.67 -0.51 -16.89
N ALA A 314 9.41 -0.82 -17.19
CA ALA A 314 8.65 -0.07 -18.20
C ALA A 314 8.45 1.40 -17.79
N VAL A 315 8.20 1.66 -16.48
CA VAL A 315 8.12 3.01 -15.90
C VAL A 315 9.48 3.71 -15.96
N ARG A 316 10.57 3.02 -15.63
CA ARG A 316 11.92 3.58 -15.78
C ARG A 316 12.20 4.01 -17.23
N ASP A 317 11.91 3.13 -18.18
CA ASP A 317 12.13 3.41 -19.60
C ASP A 317 11.23 4.56 -20.08
N PHE A 318 10.03 4.71 -19.53
CA PHE A 318 9.14 5.86 -19.75
C PHE A 318 9.77 7.15 -19.20
N VAL A 319 10.27 7.14 -17.96
CA VAL A 319 10.92 8.29 -17.33
C VAL A 319 12.11 8.79 -18.18
N GLU A 320 12.93 7.87 -18.69
CA GLU A 320 14.09 8.19 -19.50
C GLU A 320 13.76 8.73 -20.90
N ASN A 321 12.54 8.48 -21.41
CA ASN A 321 12.11 8.84 -22.75
C ASN A 321 10.89 9.77 -22.74
N GLU A 322 9.65 9.22 -22.73
CA GLU A 322 8.43 10.01 -22.89
C GLU A 322 8.10 10.88 -21.69
N GLY A 323 8.47 10.43 -20.49
CA GLY A 323 8.23 11.14 -19.22
C GLY A 323 9.11 12.35 -19.00
N ALA A 324 10.13 12.58 -19.85
CA ALA A 324 11.07 13.70 -19.74
C ALA A 324 11.67 13.86 -18.32
N GLY A 325 12.04 12.72 -17.70
CA GLY A 325 12.60 12.67 -16.35
C GLY A 325 11.56 12.65 -15.23
N LEU A 326 10.28 12.46 -15.53
CA LEU A 326 9.19 12.42 -14.55
C LEU A 326 8.41 11.11 -14.60
N LEU A 327 7.82 10.72 -13.48
CA LEU A 327 6.93 9.54 -13.39
C LEU A 327 5.66 9.74 -14.23
N PRO A 328 4.95 8.65 -14.60
CA PRO A 328 3.60 8.76 -15.15
C PRO A 328 2.71 9.59 -14.24
N LEU A 329 1.90 10.47 -14.83
CA LEU A 329 1.02 11.36 -14.08
C LEU A 329 -0.08 10.57 -13.37
N LYS A 330 -0.36 10.88 -12.10
CA LYS A 330 -1.45 10.25 -11.33
C LYS A 330 -2.84 10.57 -11.91
N GLY A 331 -3.03 11.78 -12.43
CA GLY A 331 -4.27 12.23 -13.08
C GLY A 331 -5.38 12.64 -12.12
N THR A 332 -5.08 12.85 -10.83
CA THR A 332 -6.02 13.35 -9.83
C THR A 332 -5.68 14.79 -9.45
N LEU A 333 -6.71 15.56 -9.15
CA LEU A 333 -6.60 16.92 -8.62
C LEU A 333 -7.22 17.00 -7.24
N PRO A 334 -6.71 17.87 -6.35
CA PRO A 334 -7.37 18.17 -5.10
C PRO A 334 -8.68 18.93 -5.34
N ASP A 335 -9.59 18.84 -4.38
CA ASP A 335 -10.78 19.69 -4.38
C ASP A 335 -10.37 21.15 -4.23
N MET A 336 -11.11 22.04 -4.90
CA MET A 336 -10.81 23.48 -4.90
C MET A 336 -12.05 24.31 -5.16
N THR A 337 -12.06 25.52 -4.64
CA THR A 337 -13.08 26.52 -4.91
C THR A 337 -12.93 27.01 -6.37
N ALA A 338 -13.86 26.59 -7.23
CA ALA A 338 -13.84 26.96 -8.64
C ALA A 338 -15.23 26.78 -9.27
N ASP A 339 -15.41 27.39 -10.43
CA ASP A 339 -16.54 27.07 -11.30
C ASP A 339 -16.48 25.59 -11.73
N THR A 340 -17.62 24.91 -11.68
CA THR A 340 -17.71 23.47 -11.95
C THR A 340 -17.20 23.09 -13.33
N GLU A 341 -17.48 23.90 -14.37
CA GLU A 341 -17.03 23.60 -15.74
C GLU A 341 -15.51 23.78 -15.87
N LYS A 342 -14.95 24.81 -15.23
CA LYS A 342 -13.52 25.08 -15.22
C LYS A 342 -12.76 23.97 -14.47
N TYR A 343 -13.31 23.51 -13.32
CA TYR A 343 -12.74 22.38 -12.58
C TYR A 343 -12.78 21.07 -13.37
N ILE A 344 -13.93 20.73 -13.96
CA ILE A 344 -14.08 19.51 -14.79
C ILE A 344 -13.13 19.56 -15.99
N THR A 345 -13.00 20.72 -16.65
CA THR A 345 -12.08 20.89 -17.78
C THR A 345 -10.64 20.60 -17.36
N LEU A 346 -10.20 21.15 -16.24
CA LEU A 346 -8.87 20.93 -15.70
C LEU A 346 -8.66 19.46 -15.30
N GLN A 347 -9.64 18.87 -14.63
CA GLN A 347 -9.62 17.45 -14.27
C GLN A 347 -9.49 16.54 -15.49
N GLN A 348 -10.21 16.84 -16.58
CA GLN A 348 -10.11 16.08 -17.83
C GLN A 348 -8.74 16.21 -18.49
N ILE A 349 -8.09 17.38 -18.41
CA ILE A 349 -6.74 17.59 -18.93
C ILE A 349 -5.74 16.67 -18.22
N TYR A 350 -5.74 16.65 -16.89
CA TYR A 350 -4.88 15.77 -16.10
C TYR A 350 -5.19 14.28 -16.33
N TYR A 351 -6.46 13.93 -16.37
CA TYR A 351 -6.91 12.56 -16.62
C TYR A 351 -6.47 12.03 -17.99
N LYS A 352 -6.62 12.83 -19.05
CA LYS A 352 -6.19 12.45 -20.41
C LYS A 352 -4.68 12.24 -20.49
N GLN A 353 -3.90 13.10 -19.83
CA GLN A 353 -2.44 12.92 -19.78
C GLN A 353 -2.07 11.64 -19.03
N ALA A 354 -2.70 11.38 -17.89
CA ALA A 354 -2.44 10.14 -17.11
C ALA A 354 -2.76 8.87 -17.91
N ILE A 355 -3.83 8.89 -18.73
CA ILE A 355 -4.14 7.77 -19.64
C ILE A 355 -3.04 7.63 -20.70
N ALA A 356 -2.63 8.71 -21.33
CA ALA A 356 -1.59 8.65 -22.36
C ALA A 356 -0.25 8.16 -21.83
N ASP A 357 0.12 8.57 -20.62
CA ASP A 357 1.32 8.09 -19.93
C ASP A 357 1.21 6.58 -19.63
N ALA A 358 0.09 6.14 -19.06
CA ALA A 358 -0.15 4.72 -18.76
C ALA A 358 -0.18 3.85 -20.02
N GLU A 359 -0.74 4.33 -21.13
CA GLU A 359 -0.70 3.64 -22.43
C GLU A 359 0.73 3.52 -22.98
N SER A 360 1.58 4.52 -22.75
CA SER A 360 2.99 4.48 -23.13
C SER A 360 3.74 3.42 -22.29
N VAL A 361 3.52 3.38 -20.97
CA VAL A 361 4.08 2.34 -20.09
C VAL A 361 3.55 0.95 -20.47
N TRP A 362 2.26 0.84 -20.80
CA TRP A 362 1.67 -0.43 -21.24
C TRP A 362 2.34 -0.98 -22.50
N ARG A 363 2.55 -0.14 -23.51
CA ARG A 363 3.27 -0.54 -24.74
C ARG A 363 4.69 -1.05 -24.44
N ARG A 364 5.41 -0.38 -23.53
CA ARG A 364 6.74 -0.80 -23.07
C ARG A 364 6.67 -2.12 -22.30
N THR A 365 5.67 -2.30 -21.44
CA THR A 365 5.43 -3.56 -20.71
C THR A 365 5.24 -4.74 -21.69
N LEU A 366 4.41 -4.58 -22.72
CA LEU A 366 4.21 -5.62 -23.74
C LEU A 366 5.50 -5.93 -24.51
N GLN A 367 6.33 -4.93 -24.78
CA GLN A 367 7.62 -5.13 -25.42
C GLN A 367 8.56 -5.94 -24.53
N LEU A 368 8.65 -5.62 -23.24
CA LEU A 368 9.47 -6.36 -22.27
C LEU A 368 8.98 -7.81 -22.09
N LEU A 369 7.68 -8.02 -22.01
CA LEU A 369 7.12 -9.39 -21.94
C LEU A 369 7.53 -10.24 -23.14
N ARG A 370 7.48 -9.69 -24.36
CA ARG A 370 7.95 -10.39 -25.58
C ARG A 370 9.44 -10.70 -25.53
N GLN A 371 10.28 -9.77 -25.07
CA GLN A 371 11.71 -9.96 -24.91
C GLN A 371 12.05 -11.07 -23.90
N LEU A 372 11.25 -11.17 -22.84
CA LEU A 372 11.40 -12.19 -21.79
C LEU A 372 10.75 -13.55 -22.15
N GLY A 373 10.14 -13.67 -23.32
CA GLY A 373 9.41 -14.90 -23.73
C GLY A 373 8.16 -15.19 -22.90
N LYS A 374 7.57 -14.17 -22.27
CA LYS A 374 6.33 -14.29 -21.48
C LYS A 374 5.09 -14.00 -22.32
N SER A 375 3.94 -14.60 -21.93
CA SER A 375 2.66 -14.25 -22.54
C SER A 375 2.30 -12.80 -22.33
N SER A 376 1.70 -12.15 -23.33
CA SER A 376 1.14 -10.80 -23.22
C SER A 376 0.07 -10.68 -22.13
N ASP A 377 -0.61 -11.78 -21.81
CA ASP A 377 -1.70 -11.82 -20.85
C ASP A 377 -1.22 -12.03 -19.40
N SER A 378 0.10 -12.19 -19.19
CA SER A 378 0.69 -12.37 -17.85
C SER A 378 0.62 -11.13 -16.97
N ILE A 379 0.46 -9.95 -17.58
CA ILE A 379 0.23 -8.67 -16.92
C ILE A 379 -0.94 -8.00 -17.61
N SER A 380 -1.91 -7.51 -16.89
CA SER A 380 -3.06 -6.82 -17.48
C SER A 380 -2.79 -5.31 -17.66
N GLU A 381 -3.44 -4.69 -18.62
CA GLU A 381 -3.43 -3.24 -18.79
C GLU A 381 -3.92 -2.51 -17.53
N ARG A 382 -4.87 -3.12 -16.81
CA ARG A 382 -5.40 -2.60 -15.53
C ARG A 382 -4.29 -2.53 -14.48
N ASP A 383 -3.45 -3.55 -14.36
CA ASP A 383 -2.35 -3.59 -13.39
C ASP A 383 -1.31 -2.50 -13.70
N VAL A 384 -1.01 -2.27 -14.98
CA VAL A 384 -0.12 -1.19 -15.38
C VAL A 384 -0.72 0.19 -15.09
N LYS A 385 -2.02 0.40 -15.37
CA LYS A 385 -2.71 1.65 -15.02
C LYS A 385 -2.71 1.89 -13.51
N LEU A 386 -2.94 0.84 -12.70
CA LEU A 386 -2.87 0.93 -11.25
C LEU A 386 -1.45 1.30 -10.79
N PHE A 387 -0.44 0.64 -11.34
CA PHE A 387 0.96 0.95 -11.04
C PHE A 387 1.32 2.41 -11.38
N CYS A 388 0.96 2.89 -12.57
CA CYS A 388 1.21 4.27 -13.00
C CYS A 388 0.53 5.28 -12.07
N ARG A 389 -0.70 5.00 -11.64
CA ARG A 389 -1.46 5.85 -10.73
C ARG A 389 -0.79 6.01 -9.36
N HIS A 390 -0.08 4.99 -8.91
CA HIS A 390 0.60 4.96 -7.61
C HIS A 390 2.12 4.98 -7.70
N ALA A 391 2.68 5.30 -8.87
CA ALA A 391 4.12 5.21 -9.15
C ALA A 391 4.99 6.03 -8.18
N SER A 392 4.48 7.13 -7.63
CA SER A 392 5.18 7.95 -6.62
C SER A 392 5.26 7.34 -5.23
N ASN A 393 4.47 6.29 -4.95
CA ASN A 393 4.31 5.71 -3.61
C ASN A 393 4.58 4.20 -3.57
N ILE A 394 5.22 3.64 -4.59
CA ILE A 394 5.61 2.23 -4.61
C ILE A 394 6.70 1.95 -3.57
N HIS A 395 6.62 0.77 -2.96
CA HIS A 395 7.60 0.30 -1.98
C HIS A 395 8.00 -1.14 -2.25
N VAL A 396 9.22 -1.46 -1.86
CA VAL A 396 9.75 -2.83 -1.85
C VAL A 396 10.41 -3.09 -0.50
N GLU A 397 9.83 -4.02 0.23
CA GLU A 397 10.38 -4.47 1.51
C GLU A 397 11.10 -5.81 1.31
N LYS A 398 12.39 -5.85 1.65
CA LYS A 398 13.21 -7.06 1.60
C LYS A 398 13.49 -7.52 3.03
N GLY A 399 13.05 -8.72 3.35
CA GLY A 399 13.23 -9.31 4.67
C GLY A 399 14.42 -10.26 4.75
N THR A 400 14.63 -10.83 5.92
CA THR A 400 15.67 -11.81 6.22
C THR A 400 15.04 -13.11 6.70
N CYS A 401 15.76 -14.23 6.54
CA CYS A 401 15.35 -15.52 7.08
C CYS A 401 15.53 -15.51 8.60
N ILE A 402 14.51 -15.91 9.34
CA ILE A 402 14.59 -16.00 10.82
C ILE A 402 15.69 -16.97 11.25
N ALA A 403 15.88 -18.08 10.53
CA ALA A 403 16.92 -19.04 10.85
C ALA A 403 18.33 -18.45 10.79
N ASP A 404 18.59 -17.55 9.85
CA ASP A 404 19.89 -16.89 9.70
C ASP A 404 20.19 -15.97 10.90
N GLU A 405 19.16 -15.45 11.55
CA GLU A 405 19.29 -14.59 12.74
C GLU A 405 19.80 -15.38 13.98
N TYR A 406 19.66 -16.71 13.98
CA TYR A 406 20.19 -17.59 15.03
C TYR A 406 21.63 -18.07 14.74
N ASP A 407 22.15 -17.88 13.53
CA ASP A 407 23.55 -18.17 13.23
C ASP A 407 24.44 -17.00 13.66
N SER A 408 25.21 -17.22 14.73
CA SER A 408 26.07 -16.22 15.37
C SER A 408 27.16 -15.65 14.45
N LYS A 409 27.37 -16.22 13.27
CA LYS A 409 28.35 -15.74 12.27
C LYS A 409 27.82 -14.62 11.37
N THR A 410 26.52 -14.42 11.31
CA THR A 410 25.88 -13.44 10.42
C THR A 410 25.60 -12.09 11.09
N PHE A 411 25.72 -11.99 12.42
CA PHE A 411 25.48 -10.75 13.14
C PHE A 411 26.76 -9.92 13.33
N ASP A 412 26.83 -8.82 12.60
CA ASP A 412 27.74 -7.72 12.96
C ASP A 412 27.17 -7.00 14.18
N THR A 413 27.82 -7.21 15.33
CA THR A 413 27.39 -6.66 16.61
C THR A 413 27.68 -5.17 16.77
N SER A 414 28.29 -4.51 15.80
CA SER A 414 28.63 -3.08 15.86
C SER A 414 27.41 -2.17 15.83
N ASP A 415 26.34 -2.57 15.12
CA ASP A 415 25.09 -1.81 15.02
C ASP A 415 24.08 -2.06 16.19
N ILE A 416 24.38 -2.98 17.11
CA ILE A 416 23.43 -3.48 18.13
C ILE A 416 23.60 -2.77 19.49
N GLY A 417 24.29 -1.66 19.58
CA GLY A 417 24.40 -0.91 20.86
C GLY A 417 23.07 -0.64 21.55
N GLY A 418 21.98 -0.46 20.80
CA GLY A 418 20.62 -0.31 21.33
C GLY A 418 19.92 -1.62 21.68
N LEU A 419 20.14 -2.71 20.92
CA LEU A 419 19.45 -4.00 21.11
C LEU A 419 20.01 -4.83 22.28
N LYS A 420 21.30 -4.72 22.61
CA LYS A 420 21.85 -5.35 23.83
C LYS A 420 21.17 -4.85 25.08
N ASN A 421 20.96 -3.54 25.19
CA ASN A 421 20.22 -2.93 26.30
C ASN A 421 18.74 -3.34 26.31
N PHE A 422 18.13 -3.50 25.14
CA PHE A 422 16.73 -3.93 25.02
C PHE A 422 16.56 -5.41 25.44
N LYS A 423 17.44 -6.31 24.98
CA LYS A 423 17.44 -7.74 25.36
C LYS A 423 17.68 -7.92 26.86
N GLN A 424 18.65 -7.20 27.44
CA GLN A 424 18.91 -7.21 28.88
C GLN A 424 17.75 -6.65 29.71
N ASN A 425 17.09 -5.58 29.21
CA ASN A 425 15.95 -4.99 29.89
C ASN A 425 14.71 -5.90 29.83
N ILE A 426 14.45 -6.57 28.71
CA ILE A 426 13.37 -7.56 28.61
C ILE A 426 13.66 -8.77 29.51
N THR A 427 14.87 -9.30 29.55
CA THR A 427 15.24 -10.39 30.43
C THR A 427 15.02 -9.98 31.88
N ARG A 428 15.45 -8.80 32.31
CA ARG A 428 15.21 -8.27 33.67
C ARG A 428 13.72 -8.08 33.99
N ILE A 429 12.92 -7.61 33.03
CA ILE A 429 11.47 -7.46 33.20
C ILE A 429 10.81 -8.84 33.34
N LEU A 430 11.19 -9.82 32.52
CA LEU A 430 10.67 -11.18 32.61
C LEU A 430 11.10 -11.88 33.92
N GLU A 431 12.34 -11.72 34.36
CA GLU A 431 12.82 -12.24 35.67
C GLU A 431 12.05 -11.56 36.81
N SER A 432 11.80 -10.26 36.77
CA SER A 432 11.01 -9.54 37.78
C SER A 432 9.54 -9.96 37.84
N LEU A 433 8.97 -10.40 36.70
CA LEU A 433 7.59 -10.90 36.61
C LEU A 433 7.44 -12.37 37.03
N MET A 434 8.53 -13.16 36.92
CA MET A 434 8.53 -14.58 37.33
C MET A 434 8.82 -14.79 38.83
N ILE A 435 9.20 -13.76 39.58
CA ILE A 435 9.48 -13.79 41.01
C ILE A 435 8.26 -13.35 41.87
N LYS A 436 7.14 -13.12 41.26
CA LYS A 436 5.86 -12.89 41.93
C LYS A 436 4.85 -13.95 41.50
#